data_51269a9a44ed60e9b02250a62bb8fa4b
#
_entry.id   51269a9a44ed60e9b02250a62bb8fa4b
#
_cell.length_a   1.000
_cell.length_b   1.000
_cell.length_c   1.000
_cell.angle_alpha   90.00
_cell.angle_beta   90.00
_cell.angle_gamma   90.00
#
_symmetry.space_group_name_H-M   'P 1'
#
loop_
_entity.id
_entity.type
_entity.pdbx_description
1 polymer ?
#
loop_
_entity_poly.entity_id
_entity_poly.type
_entity_poly.pdbx_seq_one_letter_code
_entity_poly.pdbx_strand_id
1 'polypeptide(L)'
;MPLSTPSNDAEAATLFLPTQSRAMLTMRLGGRIAAMLAFVATALFLTAGTTSYWEGWAYLAAVFVPVIILGVVLLVRAPAIVEHRLRPRHHHGMPQLIISWFRPLFVLAFLAPGLDYRFRWSDVEVETVPGWLALVADIIVVASVLLAGWAMRTEVQAGGPMNSRRALISSGPFHIVRHPLYSASLLLWLATPIALGSWAGLLVFLLATPFYVLRLRTQEDQLRRHVPGYAAYCKRTPFRIVPFVW
;
A
#
# COMPACT_ATOMS: atom_id res chain seq x y z
N MET A 1 36.97 -34.79 15.64
CA MET A 1 35.69 -34.25 16.11
C MET A 1 35.21 -33.27 15.05
N PRO A 2 34.22 -33.61 14.19
CA PRO A 2 33.75 -32.67 13.17
C PRO A 2 32.85 -31.64 13.84
N LEU A 3 33.16 -30.35 13.64
CA LEU A 3 32.33 -29.22 14.01
C LEU A 3 31.00 -29.34 13.26
N SER A 4 29.91 -29.54 14.01
CA SER A 4 28.56 -29.54 13.45
C SER A 4 28.30 -28.18 12.84
N THR A 5 28.14 -28.11 11.50
CA THR A 5 27.62 -26.95 10.81
C THR A 5 26.23 -26.62 11.37
N PRO A 6 26.00 -25.39 11.82
CA PRO A 6 24.68 -25.02 12.31
C PRO A 6 23.64 -25.30 11.22
N SER A 7 22.52 -25.91 11.60
CA SER A 7 21.46 -26.26 10.68
C SER A 7 20.98 -24.98 9.96
N ASN A 8 20.76 -25.05 8.65
CA ASN A 8 20.30 -23.97 7.78
C ASN A 8 19.06 -23.23 8.34
N ASP A 9 18.28 -23.91 9.21
CA ASP A 9 17.10 -23.38 9.87
C ASP A 9 17.41 -22.43 11.03
N ALA A 10 18.51 -22.67 11.79
CA ALA A 10 18.93 -21.78 12.87
C ALA A 10 19.52 -20.48 12.33
N GLU A 11 20.30 -20.56 11.26
CA GLU A 11 20.84 -19.39 10.55
C GLU A 11 19.73 -18.61 9.86
N ALA A 12 18.70 -19.29 9.35
CA ALA A 12 17.49 -18.70 8.82
C ALA A 12 16.65 -17.94 9.87
N ALA A 13 16.54 -18.47 11.09
CA ALA A 13 15.80 -17.86 12.19
C ALA A 13 16.48 -16.57 12.70
N THR A 14 17.81 -16.54 12.79
CA THR A 14 18.56 -15.37 13.27
C THR A 14 18.49 -14.17 12.32
N LEU A 15 18.32 -14.39 11.02
CA LEU A 15 18.23 -13.34 10.01
C LEU A 15 16.90 -12.54 10.06
N PHE A 16 15.89 -13.02 10.82
CA PHE A 16 14.59 -12.35 11.02
C PHE A 16 14.41 -11.74 12.40
N LEU A 17 15.44 -11.74 13.23
CA LEU A 17 15.40 -10.98 14.46
C LEU A 17 15.49 -9.48 14.12
N PRO A 18 14.66 -8.63 14.75
CA PRO A 18 14.76 -7.19 14.56
C PRO A 18 16.12 -6.72 15.10
N THR A 19 16.86 -5.97 14.30
CA THR A 19 18.15 -5.37 14.71
C THR A 19 17.93 -4.10 15.51
N GLN A 20 16.75 -3.48 15.40
CA GLN A 20 16.37 -2.25 16.11
C GLN A 20 15.51 -2.56 17.33
N SER A 21 15.64 -1.74 18.37
CA SER A 21 14.78 -1.86 19.55
C SER A 21 13.30 -1.60 19.17
N ARG A 22 12.39 -2.24 19.91
CA ARG A 22 10.95 -2.03 19.71
C ARG A 22 10.56 -0.56 19.88
N ALA A 23 11.16 0.16 20.83
CA ALA A 23 10.91 1.58 21.04
C ALA A 23 11.28 2.40 19.79
N MET A 24 12.43 2.13 19.17
CA MET A 24 12.85 2.80 17.95
C MET A 24 11.91 2.49 16.77
N LEU A 25 11.47 1.24 16.61
CA LEU A 25 10.52 0.86 15.56
C LEU A 25 9.17 1.54 15.77
N THR A 26 8.67 1.60 17.02
CA THR A 26 7.43 2.31 17.37
C THR A 26 7.53 3.80 17.03
N MET A 27 8.62 4.45 17.42
CA MET A 27 8.84 5.87 17.11
C MET A 27 8.91 6.13 15.60
N ARG A 28 9.62 5.31 14.86
CA ARG A 28 9.74 5.43 13.40
C ARG A 28 8.43 5.18 12.68
N LEU A 29 7.68 4.13 13.04
CA LEU A 29 6.39 3.82 12.47
C LEU A 29 5.37 4.90 12.82
N GLY A 30 5.26 5.26 14.10
CA GLY A 30 4.37 6.32 14.58
C GLY A 30 4.67 7.66 13.92
N GLY A 31 5.93 8.04 13.82
CA GLY A 31 6.34 9.26 13.13
C GLY A 31 5.96 9.27 11.65
N ARG A 32 6.08 8.13 10.93
CA ARG A 32 5.65 8.04 9.53
C ARG A 32 4.14 8.12 9.38
N ILE A 33 3.38 7.44 10.26
CA ILE A 33 1.91 7.49 10.25
C ILE A 33 1.46 8.92 10.56
N ALA A 34 2.02 9.56 11.59
CA ALA A 34 1.70 10.93 11.94
C ALA A 34 2.03 11.94 10.83
N ALA A 35 3.20 11.81 10.19
CA ALA A 35 3.58 12.65 9.07
C ALA A 35 2.65 12.47 7.86
N MET A 36 2.23 11.23 7.56
CA MET A 36 1.30 10.95 6.46
C MET A 36 -0.10 11.47 6.78
N LEU A 37 -0.59 11.28 8.01
CA LEU A 37 -1.86 11.84 8.49
C LEU A 37 -1.84 13.37 8.40
N ALA A 38 -0.79 14.01 8.90
CA ALA A 38 -0.64 15.46 8.82
C ALA A 38 -0.61 15.96 7.37
N PHE A 39 0.13 15.27 6.48
CA PHE A 39 0.18 15.60 5.06
C PHE A 39 -1.19 15.50 4.41
N VAL A 40 -1.90 14.38 4.57
CA VAL A 40 -3.22 14.16 3.93
C VAL A 40 -4.26 15.13 4.51
N ALA A 41 -4.32 15.28 5.83
CA ALA A 41 -5.24 16.21 6.48
C ALA A 41 -4.99 17.66 6.02
N THR A 42 -3.72 18.11 5.99
CA THR A 42 -3.36 19.44 5.51
C THR A 42 -3.74 19.60 4.03
N ALA A 43 -3.42 18.63 3.19
CA ALA A 43 -3.75 18.68 1.78
C ALA A 43 -5.26 18.82 1.54
N LEU A 44 -6.08 18.06 2.27
CA LEU A 44 -7.53 18.08 2.13
C LEU A 44 -8.16 19.37 2.69
N PHE A 45 -7.90 19.67 3.97
CA PHE A 45 -8.61 20.78 4.64
C PHE A 45 -8.08 22.16 4.27
N LEU A 46 -6.77 22.28 3.98
CA LEU A 46 -6.22 23.55 3.51
C LEU A 46 -6.77 23.90 2.12
N THR A 47 -6.89 22.93 1.22
CA THR A 47 -7.44 23.18 -0.13
C THR A 47 -8.95 23.34 -0.11
N ALA A 48 -9.66 22.60 0.73
CA ALA A 48 -11.11 22.79 0.95
C ALA A 48 -11.43 24.16 1.58
N GLY A 49 -10.49 24.76 2.31
CA GLY A 49 -10.67 26.05 3.02
C GLY A 49 -11.61 25.95 4.21
N THR A 50 -11.98 24.75 4.64
CA THR A 50 -12.90 24.51 5.76
C THR A 50 -12.67 23.17 6.41
N THR A 51 -13.00 23.06 7.70
CA THR A 51 -13.02 21.78 8.44
C THR A 51 -14.38 21.09 8.40
N SER A 52 -15.39 21.70 7.76
CA SER A 52 -16.75 21.12 7.61
C SER A 52 -16.84 20.06 6.52
N TYR A 53 -15.72 19.73 5.87
CA TYR A 53 -15.59 18.69 4.85
C TYR A 53 -15.66 17.30 5.52
N TRP A 54 -16.90 16.77 5.67
CA TRP A 54 -17.14 15.54 6.46
C TRP A 54 -16.55 14.29 5.77
N GLU A 55 -16.55 14.22 4.43
CA GLU A 55 -15.94 13.15 3.65
C GLU A 55 -14.43 13.05 3.93
N GLY A 56 -13.77 14.19 4.12
CA GLY A 56 -12.37 14.23 4.52
C GLY A 56 -12.13 13.56 5.88
N TRP A 57 -12.98 13.81 6.88
CA TRP A 57 -12.89 13.17 8.20
C TRP A 57 -13.19 11.68 8.13
N ALA A 58 -14.25 11.27 7.42
CA ALA A 58 -14.62 9.87 7.24
C ALA A 58 -13.48 9.09 6.59
N TYR A 59 -12.91 9.62 5.50
CA TYR A 59 -11.77 9.04 4.80
C TYR A 59 -10.53 8.91 5.70
N LEU A 60 -10.17 9.96 6.45
CA LEU A 60 -9.05 9.89 7.39
C LEU A 60 -9.24 8.79 8.42
N ALA A 61 -10.45 8.67 8.98
CA ALA A 61 -10.78 7.59 9.91
C ALA A 61 -10.70 6.22 9.22
N ALA A 62 -11.28 6.06 8.02
CA ALA A 62 -11.29 4.81 7.26
C ALA A 62 -9.89 4.31 6.90
N VAL A 63 -8.93 5.21 6.63
CA VAL A 63 -7.53 4.85 6.35
C VAL A 63 -6.74 4.65 7.61
N PHE A 64 -6.70 5.64 8.49
CA PHE A 64 -5.70 5.68 9.56
C PHE A 64 -6.04 4.81 10.76
N VAL A 65 -7.33 4.61 11.09
CA VAL A 65 -7.70 3.70 12.19
C VAL A 65 -7.24 2.27 11.92
N PRO A 66 -7.59 1.63 10.77
CA PRO A 66 -7.13 0.27 10.51
C PRO A 66 -5.61 0.19 10.26
N VAL A 67 -4.98 1.23 9.69
CA VAL A 67 -3.51 1.28 9.52
C VAL A 67 -2.80 1.32 10.88
N ILE A 68 -3.29 2.10 11.84
CA ILE A 68 -2.74 2.15 13.20
C ILE A 68 -2.89 0.78 13.88
N ILE A 69 -4.09 0.19 13.82
CA ILE A 69 -4.35 -1.13 14.40
C ILE A 69 -3.40 -2.17 13.78
N LEU A 70 -3.31 -2.22 12.45
CA LEU A 70 -2.41 -3.12 11.75
C LEU A 70 -0.94 -2.88 12.14
N GLY A 71 -0.53 -1.62 12.23
CA GLY A 71 0.81 -1.22 12.65
C GLY A 71 1.15 -1.71 14.06
N VAL A 72 0.24 -1.55 15.02
CA VAL A 72 0.40 -2.04 16.38
C VAL A 72 0.49 -3.58 16.42
N VAL A 73 -0.41 -4.27 15.71
CA VAL A 73 -0.39 -5.74 15.62
C VAL A 73 0.93 -6.24 15.04
N LEU A 74 1.44 -5.61 13.98
CA LEU A 74 2.71 -5.99 13.37
C LEU A 74 3.91 -5.68 14.27
N LEU A 75 3.91 -4.56 15.00
CA LEU A 75 4.97 -4.24 15.97
C LEU A 75 5.05 -5.28 17.08
N VAL A 76 3.89 -5.78 17.55
CA VAL A 76 3.84 -6.78 18.62
C VAL A 76 4.22 -8.17 18.11
N ARG A 77 3.65 -8.59 16.96
CA ARG A 77 3.76 -9.98 16.47
C ARG A 77 4.88 -10.22 15.47
N ALA A 78 5.33 -9.20 14.73
CA ALA A 78 6.30 -9.34 13.65
C ALA A 78 7.17 -8.08 13.46
N PRO A 79 7.93 -7.65 14.49
CA PRO A 79 8.73 -6.42 14.43
C PRO A 79 9.75 -6.41 13.30
N ALA A 80 10.29 -7.57 12.91
CA ALA A 80 11.22 -7.68 11.79
C ALA A 80 10.60 -7.28 10.44
N ILE A 81 9.32 -7.55 10.21
CA ILE A 81 8.63 -7.10 9.00
C ILE A 81 8.45 -5.58 9.03
N VAL A 82 8.11 -5.02 10.19
CA VAL A 82 8.04 -3.56 10.34
C VAL A 82 9.40 -2.93 10.02
N GLU A 83 10.48 -3.46 10.59
CA GLU A 83 11.84 -2.98 10.30
C GLU A 83 12.15 -3.06 8.81
N HIS A 84 11.88 -4.20 8.16
CA HIS A 84 12.09 -4.37 6.71
C HIS A 84 11.31 -3.33 5.88
N ARG A 85 10.08 -3.01 6.26
CA ARG A 85 9.25 -2.03 5.55
C ARG A 85 9.65 -0.59 5.85
N LEU A 86 10.26 -0.34 6.99
CA LEU A 86 10.79 0.98 7.36
C LEU A 86 12.16 1.28 6.74
N ARG A 87 12.88 0.28 6.23
CA ARG A 87 14.17 0.48 5.55
C ARG A 87 13.98 1.30 4.27
N PRO A 88 14.89 2.27 3.98
CA PRO A 88 14.89 2.98 2.71
C PRO A 88 15.01 1.98 1.56
N ARG A 89 14.09 2.03 0.62
CA ARG A 89 14.18 1.22 -0.60
C ARG A 89 14.88 2.04 -1.67
N HIS A 90 16.06 1.59 -2.08
CA HIS A 90 16.63 2.06 -3.31
C HIS A 90 15.80 1.49 -4.46
N HIS A 91 15.22 2.37 -5.27
CA HIS A 91 14.41 2.00 -6.43
C HIS A 91 15.33 1.57 -7.59
N HIS A 92 16.07 0.47 -7.39
CA HIS A 92 16.91 -0.08 -8.46
C HIS A 92 16.01 -0.55 -9.60
N GLY A 93 16.29 -0.06 -10.81
CA GLY A 93 15.62 -0.49 -12.04
C GLY A 93 14.36 0.28 -12.43
N MET A 94 13.91 1.27 -11.66
CA MET A 94 12.85 2.18 -12.14
C MET A 94 13.47 3.33 -12.92
N PRO A 95 12.95 3.65 -14.14
CA PRO A 95 13.34 4.87 -14.82
C PRO A 95 13.11 6.09 -13.93
N GLN A 96 14.12 6.96 -13.82
CA GLN A 96 14.06 8.18 -13.01
C GLN A 96 12.86 9.06 -13.40
N LEU A 97 12.49 9.05 -14.67
CA LEU A 97 11.33 9.75 -15.22
C LEU A 97 10.02 9.32 -14.54
N ILE A 98 9.81 8.02 -14.30
CA ILE A 98 8.59 7.51 -13.64
C ILE A 98 8.50 8.05 -12.21
N ILE A 99 9.62 8.05 -11.48
CA ILE A 99 9.65 8.53 -10.10
C ILE A 99 9.41 10.04 -10.05
N SER A 100 9.98 10.80 -10.99
CA SER A 100 9.85 12.27 -11.04
C SER A 100 8.43 12.74 -11.32
N TRP A 101 7.68 12.04 -12.17
CA TRP A 101 6.29 12.36 -12.47
C TRP A 101 5.28 11.82 -11.45
N PHE A 102 5.58 10.67 -10.84
CA PHE A 102 4.69 10.08 -9.85
C PHE A 102 4.53 10.93 -8.59
N ARG A 103 5.61 11.58 -8.13
CA ARG A 103 5.57 12.41 -6.92
C ARG A 103 4.61 13.60 -7.02
N PRO A 104 4.71 14.47 -8.04
CA PRO A 104 3.79 15.60 -8.16
C PRO A 104 2.35 15.14 -8.41
N LEU A 105 2.12 14.09 -9.19
CA LEU A 105 0.79 13.52 -9.38
C LEU A 105 0.21 12.98 -8.08
N PHE A 106 1.02 12.35 -7.23
CA PHE A 106 0.58 11.89 -5.92
C PHE A 106 0.15 13.05 -5.02
N VAL A 107 0.93 14.14 -5.00
CA VAL A 107 0.54 15.35 -4.24
C VAL A 107 -0.75 15.94 -4.81
N LEU A 108 -0.82 16.13 -6.13
CA LEU A 108 -1.99 16.67 -6.80
C LEU A 108 -3.26 15.83 -6.55
N ALA A 109 -3.12 14.50 -6.48
CA ALA A 109 -4.23 13.59 -6.20
C ALA A 109 -4.89 13.88 -4.84
N PHE A 110 -4.14 14.31 -3.83
CA PHE A 110 -4.70 14.69 -2.53
C PHE A 110 -5.11 16.16 -2.43
N LEU A 111 -4.59 17.04 -3.29
CA LEU A 111 -5.02 18.44 -3.36
C LEU A 111 -6.35 18.58 -4.14
N ALA A 112 -6.52 17.82 -5.21
CA ALA A 112 -7.65 17.92 -6.12
C ALA A 112 -9.02 17.75 -5.44
N PRO A 113 -9.28 16.76 -4.56
CA PRO A 113 -10.57 16.63 -3.90
C PRO A 113 -10.94 17.83 -3.01
N GLY A 114 -9.96 18.37 -2.27
CA GLY A 114 -10.21 19.55 -1.44
C GLY A 114 -10.49 20.80 -2.30
N LEU A 115 -9.79 20.97 -3.42
CA LEU A 115 -10.07 22.05 -4.38
C LEU A 115 -11.45 21.86 -5.03
N ASP A 116 -11.80 20.64 -5.40
CA ASP A 116 -13.09 20.30 -5.96
C ASP A 116 -14.24 20.63 -4.98
N TYR A 117 -14.07 20.25 -3.69
CA TYR A 117 -15.00 20.63 -2.63
C TYR A 117 -15.18 22.14 -2.52
N ARG A 118 -14.09 22.91 -2.61
CA ARG A 118 -14.11 24.37 -2.48
C ARG A 118 -14.71 25.08 -3.67
N PHE A 119 -14.31 24.67 -4.89
CA PHE A 119 -14.67 25.36 -6.13
C PHE A 119 -15.81 24.68 -6.87
N ARG A 120 -16.29 23.54 -6.40
CA ARG A 120 -17.41 22.78 -6.94
C ARG A 120 -17.26 22.43 -8.43
N TRP A 121 -16.05 22.04 -8.83
CA TRP A 121 -15.79 21.70 -10.24
C TRP A 121 -16.63 20.54 -10.73
N SER A 122 -16.88 19.55 -9.87
CA SER A 122 -17.70 18.38 -10.20
C SER A 122 -19.19 18.71 -10.31
N ASP A 123 -19.67 19.80 -9.70
CA ASP A 123 -21.09 20.17 -9.68
C ASP A 123 -21.55 20.83 -10.99
N VAL A 124 -20.60 21.25 -11.85
CA VAL A 124 -20.92 22.05 -13.06
C VAL A 124 -21.52 21.19 -14.18
N GLU A 125 -21.09 19.93 -14.31
CA GLU A 125 -21.51 19.05 -15.40
C GLU A 125 -22.02 17.67 -14.92
N VAL A 126 -21.73 17.29 -13.67
CA VAL A 126 -22.09 15.98 -13.09
C VAL A 126 -22.63 16.23 -11.69
N GLU A 127 -23.67 15.49 -11.28
CA GLU A 127 -24.12 15.54 -9.89
C GLU A 127 -22.97 15.22 -8.92
N THR A 128 -22.98 15.86 -7.74
CA THR A 128 -22.02 15.55 -6.66
C THR A 128 -21.98 14.07 -6.38
N VAL A 129 -20.85 13.54 -5.94
CA VAL A 129 -20.77 12.15 -5.49
C VAL A 129 -21.78 11.96 -4.35
N PRO A 130 -22.78 11.07 -4.51
CA PRO A 130 -23.76 10.85 -3.44
C PRO A 130 -23.09 10.38 -2.16
N GLY A 131 -23.51 10.89 -1.00
CA GLY A 131 -22.88 10.56 0.30
C GLY A 131 -22.88 9.06 0.61
N TRP A 132 -23.92 8.31 0.18
CA TRP A 132 -23.93 6.85 0.30
C TRP A 132 -22.81 6.18 -0.51
N LEU A 133 -22.46 6.72 -1.69
CA LEU A 133 -21.38 6.19 -2.53
C LEU A 133 -20.02 6.50 -1.91
N ALA A 134 -19.85 7.67 -1.30
CA ALA A 134 -18.65 8.00 -0.54
C ALA A 134 -18.45 7.02 0.65
N LEU A 135 -19.51 6.71 1.40
CA LEU A 135 -19.45 5.72 2.48
C LEU A 135 -19.14 4.31 1.98
N VAL A 136 -19.69 3.88 0.84
CA VAL A 136 -19.34 2.60 0.21
C VAL A 136 -17.85 2.60 -0.19
N ALA A 137 -17.34 3.70 -0.71
CA ALA A 137 -15.93 3.82 -1.04
C ALA A 137 -15.04 3.77 0.23
N ASP A 138 -15.46 4.36 1.35
CA ASP A 138 -14.77 4.22 2.64
C ASP A 138 -14.73 2.76 3.13
N ILE A 139 -15.80 2.01 2.94
CA ILE A 139 -15.83 0.56 3.23
C ILE A 139 -14.78 -0.17 2.36
N ILE A 140 -14.67 0.17 1.07
CA ILE A 140 -13.66 -0.40 0.17
C ILE A 140 -12.24 0.00 0.63
N VAL A 141 -12.05 1.23 1.10
CA VAL A 141 -10.79 1.70 1.70
C VAL A 141 -10.41 0.84 2.90
N VAL A 142 -11.33 0.62 3.84
CA VAL A 142 -11.09 -0.28 5.00
C VAL A 142 -10.77 -1.70 4.53
N ALA A 143 -11.55 -2.26 3.61
CA ALA A 143 -11.33 -3.59 3.06
C ALA A 143 -9.97 -3.74 2.39
N SER A 144 -9.49 -2.69 1.72
CA SER A 144 -8.16 -2.67 1.10
C SER A 144 -7.03 -2.75 2.15
N VAL A 145 -7.17 -2.05 3.29
CA VAL A 145 -6.21 -2.14 4.39
C VAL A 145 -6.24 -3.53 5.03
N LEU A 146 -7.42 -4.14 5.19
CA LEU A 146 -7.55 -5.50 5.70
C LEU A 146 -6.93 -6.54 4.75
N LEU A 147 -7.12 -6.37 3.43
CA LEU A 147 -6.45 -7.20 2.41
C LEU A 147 -4.93 -7.08 2.49
N ALA A 148 -4.41 -5.86 2.65
CA ALA A 148 -2.99 -5.63 2.87
C ALA A 148 -2.50 -6.32 4.16
N GLY A 149 -3.28 -6.25 5.24
CA GLY A 149 -3.01 -6.93 6.50
C GLY A 149 -2.96 -8.46 6.34
N TRP A 150 -3.91 -9.04 5.60
CA TRP A 150 -3.92 -10.47 5.29
C TRP A 150 -2.67 -10.88 4.49
N ALA A 151 -2.32 -10.13 3.45
CA ALA A 151 -1.11 -10.40 2.68
C ALA A 151 0.17 -10.30 3.54
N MET A 152 0.27 -9.27 4.39
CA MET A 152 1.39 -9.13 5.32
C MET A 152 1.47 -10.27 6.35
N ARG A 153 0.32 -10.72 6.88
CA ARG A 153 0.28 -11.87 7.78
C ARG A 153 0.80 -13.13 7.10
N THR A 154 0.44 -13.36 5.84
CA THR A 154 0.95 -14.50 5.04
C THR A 154 2.46 -14.38 4.82
N GLU A 155 3.00 -13.19 4.53
CA GLU A 155 4.46 -12.96 4.46
C GLU A 155 5.14 -13.28 5.80
N VAL A 156 4.54 -12.89 6.94
CA VAL A 156 5.06 -13.25 8.29
C VAL A 156 5.16 -14.76 8.46
N GLN A 157 4.08 -15.47 8.13
CA GLN A 157 4.02 -16.92 8.27
C GLN A 157 5.03 -17.65 7.36
N ALA A 158 5.33 -17.09 6.20
CA ALA A 158 6.32 -17.61 5.25
C ALA A 158 7.77 -17.21 5.60
N GLY A 159 8.00 -16.56 6.73
CA GLY A 159 9.33 -16.15 7.18
C GLY A 159 9.87 -14.88 6.53
N GLY A 160 9.02 -14.05 5.88
CA GLY A 160 9.40 -12.75 5.36
C GLY A 160 8.83 -12.41 3.98
N PRO A 161 9.07 -11.20 3.48
CA PRO A 161 8.56 -10.75 2.20
C PRO A 161 9.12 -11.57 1.02
N MET A 162 8.31 -11.79 -0.01
CA MET A 162 8.68 -12.57 -1.20
C MET A 162 9.96 -12.07 -1.91
N ASN A 163 10.27 -10.78 -1.81
CA ASN A 163 11.45 -10.19 -2.42
C ASN A 163 12.76 -10.36 -1.62
N SER A 164 12.72 -11.07 -0.49
CA SER A 164 13.89 -11.31 0.37
C SER A 164 14.73 -12.54 -0.01
N ARG A 165 14.58 -13.06 -1.22
CA ARG A 165 15.31 -14.22 -1.79
C ARG A 165 15.06 -15.57 -1.13
N ARG A 166 14.08 -15.73 -0.24
CA ARG A 166 13.96 -16.94 0.58
C ARG A 166 12.97 -17.96 0.09
N ALA A 167 11.72 -17.62 0.03
CA ALA A 167 10.70 -18.59 -0.36
C ALA A 167 9.67 -17.92 -1.25
N LEU A 168 9.23 -18.65 -2.24
CA LEU A 168 8.08 -18.27 -3.05
C LEU A 168 6.84 -18.47 -2.21
N ILE A 169 6.11 -17.38 -1.93
CA ILE A 169 4.84 -17.44 -1.19
C ILE A 169 3.73 -17.71 -2.18
N SER A 170 3.03 -18.84 -2.01
CA SER A 170 1.91 -19.25 -2.85
C SER A 170 0.64 -19.55 -2.06
N SER A 171 0.62 -19.24 -0.75
CA SER A 171 -0.51 -19.44 0.15
C SER A 171 -1.31 -18.15 0.38
N GLY A 172 -2.50 -18.27 0.98
CA GLY A 172 -3.35 -17.13 1.30
C GLY A 172 -3.71 -16.30 0.05
N PRO A 173 -3.65 -14.95 0.12
CA PRO A 173 -4.00 -14.10 -1.01
C PRO A 173 -3.04 -14.24 -2.20
N PHE A 174 -1.82 -14.75 -2.00
CA PHE A 174 -0.85 -15.03 -3.07
C PHE A 174 -1.24 -16.24 -3.94
N HIS A 175 -2.19 -17.07 -3.49
CA HIS A 175 -2.77 -18.11 -4.32
C HIS A 175 -3.77 -17.54 -5.34
N ILE A 176 -4.45 -16.44 -5.01
CA ILE A 176 -5.47 -15.81 -5.85
C ILE A 176 -4.84 -14.88 -6.87
N VAL A 177 -3.95 -13.99 -6.40
CA VAL A 177 -3.22 -13.03 -7.23
C VAL A 177 -1.75 -13.00 -6.82
N ARG A 178 -0.86 -12.72 -7.79
CA ARG A 178 0.58 -12.71 -7.54
C ARG A 178 1.03 -11.56 -6.64
N HIS A 179 0.30 -10.44 -6.68
CA HIS A 179 0.68 -9.20 -6.00
C HIS A 179 -0.46 -8.64 -5.13
N PRO A 180 -0.90 -9.35 -4.07
CA PRO A 180 -2.06 -8.94 -3.28
C PRO A 180 -1.88 -7.59 -2.58
N LEU A 181 -0.66 -7.19 -2.23
CA LEU A 181 -0.37 -5.86 -1.69
C LEU A 181 -0.57 -4.76 -2.74
N TYR A 182 -0.30 -5.06 -4.01
CA TYR A 182 -0.62 -4.15 -5.11
C TYR A 182 -2.12 -4.11 -5.38
N SER A 183 -2.83 -5.23 -5.27
CA SER A 183 -4.30 -5.25 -5.35
C SER A 183 -4.92 -4.36 -4.28
N ALA A 184 -4.49 -4.52 -3.03
CA ALA A 184 -4.95 -3.70 -1.92
C ALA A 184 -4.66 -2.21 -2.15
N SER A 185 -3.44 -1.85 -2.58
CA SER A 185 -3.12 -0.44 -2.82
C SER A 185 -3.79 0.14 -4.06
N LEU A 186 -4.13 -0.65 -5.07
CA LEU A 186 -4.93 -0.19 -6.22
C LEU A 186 -6.39 0.07 -5.82
N LEU A 187 -6.98 -0.84 -5.02
CA LEU A 187 -8.33 -0.63 -4.48
C LEU A 187 -8.40 0.63 -3.63
N LEU A 188 -7.45 0.82 -2.70
CA LEU A 188 -7.32 2.04 -1.91
C LEU A 188 -7.22 3.27 -2.82
N TRP A 189 -6.33 3.21 -3.82
CA TRP A 189 -6.08 4.30 -4.75
C TRP A 189 -7.34 4.73 -5.50
N LEU A 190 -8.06 3.78 -6.10
CA LEU A 190 -9.26 4.07 -6.88
C LEU A 190 -10.48 4.46 -6.02
N ALA A 191 -10.60 3.94 -4.82
CA ALA A 191 -11.69 4.29 -3.90
C ALA A 191 -11.49 5.67 -3.26
N THR A 192 -10.25 6.14 -3.08
CA THR A 192 -9.92 7.40 -2.40
C THR A 192 -10.68 8.61 -2.94
N PRO A 193 -10.69 8.94 -4.25
CA PRO A 193 -11.38 10.12 -4.75
C PRO A 193 -12.90 10.04 -4.59
N ILE A 194 -13.48 8.84 -4.69
CA ILE A 194 -14.91 8.61 -4.49
C ILE A 194 -15.27 8.78 -3.00
N ALA A 195 -14.45 8.24 -2.09
CA ALA A 195 -14.60 8.41 -0.65
C ALA A 195 -14.48 9.90 -0.24
N LEU A 196 -13.68 10.66 -0.97
CA LEU A 196 -13.53 12.11 -0.81
C LEU A 196 -14.59 12.93 -1.58
N GLY A 197 -15.60 12.30 -2.16
CA GLY A 197 -16.70 13.00 -2.82
C GLY A 197 -16.32 13.75 -4.10
N SER A 198 -15.24 13.39 -4.81
CA SER A 198 -14.68 14.18 -5.90
C SER A 198 -14.54 13.39 -7.21
N TRP A 199 -15.31 13.76 -8.22
CA TRP A 199 -15.13 13.25 -9.59
C TRP A 199 -13.88 13.86 -10.26
N ALA A 200 -13.60 15.14 -10.01
CA ALA A 200 -12.39 15.80 -10.51
C ALA A 200 -11.13 15.11 -9.94
N GLY A 201 -11.15 14.76 -8.64
CA GLY A 201 -10.12 13.95 -8.02
C GLY A 201 -9.95 12.61 -8.73
N LEU A 202 -11.04 11.92 -9.10
CA LEU A 202 -10.98 10.62 -9.78
C LEU A 202 -10.18 10.69 -11.09
N LEU A 203 -10.33 11.77 -11.87
CA LEU A 203 -9.54 11.97 -13.09
C LEU A 203 -8.04 12.01 -12.80
N VAL A 204 -7.61 12.70 -11.75
CA VAL A 204 -6.20 12.79 -11.37
C VAL A 204 -5.68 11.41 -10.94
N PHE A 205 -6.46 10.66 -10.17
CA PHE A 205 -6.10 9.30 -9.75
C PHE A 205 -5.99 8.33 -10.93
N LEU A 206 -6.89 8.45 -11.92
CA LEU A 206 -6.85 7.65 -13.15
C LEU A 206 -5.62 7.99 -14.00
N LEU A 207 -5.26 9.27 -14.14
CA LEU A 207 -4.05 9.69 -14.85
C LEU A 207 -2.76 9.17 -14.21
N ALA A 208 -2.74 8.96 -12.90
CA ALA A 208 -1.59 8.38 -12.19
C ALA A 208 -1.54 6.84 -12.25
N THR A 209 -2.64 6.17 -12.60
CA THR A 209 -2.72 4.70 -12.62
C THR A 209 -1.71 4.03 -13.59
N PRO A 210 -1.41 4.57 -14.80
CA PRO A 210 -0.39 3.98 -15.67
C PRO A 210 0.99 3.89 -15.01
N PHE A 211 1.39 4.86 -14.20
CA PHE A 211 2.67 4.83 -13.45
C PHE A 211 2.68 3.70 -12.42
N TYR A 212 1.53 3.43 -11.81
CA TYR A 212 1.37 2.31 -10.89
C TYR A 212 1.54 0.96 -11.60
N VAL A 213 0.94 0.80 -12.78
CA VAL A 213 1.08 -0.41 -13.63
C VAL A 213 2.53 -0.61 -14.08
N LEU A 214 3.22 0.45 -14.51
CA LEU A 214 4.64 0.39 -14.89
C LEU A 214 5.52 -0.07 -13.72
N ARG A 215 5.27 0.46 -12.52
CA ARG A 215 5.97 0.05 -11.30
C ARG A 215 5.78 -1.45 -11.00
N LEU A 216 4.55 -1.95 -11.14
CA LEU A 216 4.25 -3.36 -10.95
C LEU A 216 5.02 -4.24 -11.95
N ARG A 217 5.01 -3.88 -13.25
CA ARG A 217 5.75 -4.61 -14.29
C ARG A 217 7.24 -4.67 -13.99
N THR A 218 7.84 -3.54 -13.62
CA THR A 218 9.26 -3.49 -13.24
C THR A 218 9.57 -4.42 -12.06
N GLN A 219 8.70 -4.48 -11.06
CA GLN A 219 8.87 -5.39 -9.93
C GLN A 219 8.71 -6.85 -10.35
N GLU A 220 7.75 -7.17 -11.21
CA GLU A 220 7.55 -8.54 -11.71
C GLU A 220 8.77 -9.03 -12.50
N ASP A 221 9.35 -8.17 -13.34
CA ASP A 221 10.57 -8.48 -14.09
C ASP A 221 11.76 -8.77 -13.17
N GLN A 222 11.89 -8.01 -12.07
CA GLN A 222 12.90 -8.28 -11.06
C GLN A 222 12.69 -9.63 -10.36
N LEU A 223 11.44 -9.97 -10.00
CA LEU A 223 11.12 -11.25 -9.39
C LEU A 223 11.41 -12.41 -10.34
N ARG A 224 11.09 -12.27 -11.63
CA ARG A 224 11.40 -13.28 -12.66
C ARG A 224 12.89 -13.55 -12.81
N ARG A 225 13.71 -12.49 -12.68
CA ARG A 225 15.18 -12.61 -12.83
C ARG A 225 15.88 -13.15 -11.59
N HIS A 226 15.35 -12.87 -10.40
CA HIS A 226 16.08 -13.09 -9.15
C HIS A 226 15.46 -14.15 -8.21
N VAL A 227 14.19 -14.57 -8.45
CA VAL A 227 13.52 -15.55 -7.58
C VAL A 227 13.39 -16.88 -8.31
N PRO A 228 14.11 -17.94 -7.87
CA PRO A 228 13.98 -19.26 -8.45
C PRO A 228 12.55 -19.80 -8.33
N GLY A 229 12.05 -20.44 -9.39
CA GLY A 229 10.70 -21.02 -9.41
C GLY A 229 9.57 -20.02 -9.67
N TYR A 230 9.84 -18.70 -9.77
CA TYR A 230 8.82 -17.68 -10.01
C TYR A 230 8.05 -17.90 -11.33
N ALA A 231 8.72 -18.40 -12.38
CA ALA A 231 8.07 -18.72 -13.66
C ALA A 231 7.03 -19.85 -13.53
N ALA A 232 7.31 -20.87 -12.72
CA ALA A 232 6.37 -21.96 -12.44
C ALA A 232 5.18 -21.47 -11.58
N TYR A 233 5.42 -20.56 -10.65
CA TYR A 233 4.39 -19.91 -9.85
C TYR A 233 3.45 -19.07 -10.74
N CYS A 234 3.97 -18.32 -11.70
CA CYS A 234 3.15 -17.55 -12.64
C CYS A 234 2.18 -18.42 -13.46
N LYS A 235 2.53 -19.68 -13.72
CA LYS A 235 1.63 -20.63 -14.40
C LYS A 235 0.47 -21.11 -13.49
N ARG A 236 0.70 -21.24 -12.18
CA ARG A 236 -0.32 -21.66 -11.20
C ARG A 236 -1.23 -20.51 -10.78
N THR A 237 -0.66 -19.30 -10.65
CA THR A 237 -1.40 -18.09 -10.29
C THR A 237 -1.28 -17.10 -11.44
N PRO A 238 -2.20 -17.17 -12.44
CA PRO A 238 -2.08 -16.39 -13.68
C PRO A 238 -2.37 -14.90 -13.50
N PHE A 239 -3.16 -14.54 -12.47
CA PHE A 239 -3.61 -13.17 -12.25
C PHE A 239 -2.56 -12.35 -11.47
N ARG A 240 -2.29 -11.12 -11.92
CA ARG A 240 -1.32 -10.22 -11.28
C ARG A 240 -1.90 -9.51 -10.06
N ILE A 241 -2.98 -8.75 -10.26
CA ILE A 241 -3.60 -7.90 -9.23
C ILE A 241 -5.12 -8.02 -9.19
N VAL A 242 -5.79 -8.25 -10.33
CA VAL A 242 -7.25 -8.38 -10.40
C VAL A 242 -7.59 -9.79 -10.85
N PRO A 243 -8.27 -10.58 -10.00
CA PRO A 243 -8.69 -11.93 -10.37
C PRO A 243 -9.52 -11.90 -11.66
N PHE A 244 -9.29 -12.85 -12.54
CA PHE A 244 -9.99 -13.05 -13.82
C PHE A 244 -9.84 -11.93 -14.86
N VAL A 245 -9.11 -10.84 -14.56
CA VAL A 245 -8.89 -9.71 -15.48
C VAL A 245 -7.42 -9.60 -15.90
N TRP A 246 -6.51 -9.52 -14.94
CA TRP A 246 -5.08 -9.28 -15.23
C TRP A 246 -4.13 -9.75 -14.12
#